data_a0ae9947c85e0bbfc75ca5375a9ee1fc
#
_entry.id   a0ae9947c85e0bbfc75ca5375a9ee1fc
#
_cell.length_a   1.000
_cell.length_b   1.000
_cell.length_c   1.000
_cell.angle_alpha   90.00
_cell.angle_beta   90.00
_cell.angle_gamma   90.00
#
_symmetry.space_group_name_H-M   'P 1'
#
loop_
_entity.id
_entity.type
_entity.pdbx_description
1 polymer ?
#
loop_
_entity_poly.entity_id
_entity_poly.type
_entity_poly.pdbx_seq_one_letter_code
_entity_poly.pdbx_strand_id
1 'polypeptide(L)'
;IRDLVRSRGLGDVYKRQRPGKKGEAGMYLRGQWYRFALACEEDWDPVKRLDVSLLQDQILFPVLGIKDPRRDKRIDFIGGIRGMEELERRGNTDCDVAFCLYPTAMGELFDVADAGLLMPPKSTWFEPKLRSGLLIHKLQ
;
A
#
# COMPACT_ATOMS: atom_id res chain seq x y z
N ILE A 1 0.98 17.55 9.57
CA ILE A 1 -0.15 16.70 9.11
C ILE A 1 -1.45 17.47 9.40
N ARG A 2 -1.74 18.51 8.59
CA ARG A 2 -2.91 19.40 8.87
C ARG A 2 -4.25 18.89 8.35
N ASP A 3 -4.27 17.85 7.50
CA ASP A 3 -5.49 17.40 6.81
C ASP A 3 -5.91 15.95 7.14
N LEU A 4 -5.61 15.48 8.34
CA LEU A 4 -6.10 14.18 8.82
C LEU A 4 -7.55 14.29 9.24
N VAL A 5 -8.46 13.69 8.49
CA VAL A 5 -9.88 13.62 8.83
C VAL A 5 -10.10 12.61 9.94
N ARG A 6 -10.46 13.10 11.14
CA ARG A 6 -10.80 12.26 12.30
C ARG A 6 -12.21 11.71 12.14
N SER A 7 -12.37 10.38 12.03
CA SER A 7 -13.69 9.76 12.01
C SER A 7 -14.27 9.63 13.43
N ARG A 8 -15.51 10.09 13.62
CA ARG A 8 -16.25 9.95 14.88
C ARG A 8 -17.40 8.95 14.70
N GLY A 9 -17.43 7.86 15.50
CA GLY A 9 -18.56 6.94 15.61
C GLY A 9 -18.20 5.44 15.50
N LEU A 10 -18.57 4.63 16.48
CA LEU A 10 -18.14 3.23 16.67
C LEU A 10 -18.74 2.21 15.67
N GLY A 11 -19.90 2.45 15.06
CA GLY A 11 -20.55 1.50 14.15
C GLY A 11 -20.25 1.69 12.67
N ASP A 12 -19.88 2.90 12.28
CA ASP A 12 -19.58 3.31 10.89
C ASP A 12 -18.07 3.33 10.59
N VAL A 13 -17.26 3.08 11.61
CA VAL A 13 -15.79 3.26 11.63
C VAL A 13 -15.10 2.29 10.67
N TYR A 14 -15.50 1.02 10.65
CA TYR A 14 -14.87 -0.01 9.81
C TYR A 14 -15.02 0.22 8.31
N LYS A 15 -16.16 0.72 7.85
CA LYS A 15 -16.39 0.99 6.41
C LYS A 15 -15.74 2.29 5.93
N ARG A 16 -15.55 3.26 6.83
CA ARG A 16 -14.99 4.58 6.51
C ARG A 16 -13.47 4.66 6.58
N GLN A 17 -12.81 3.63 7.08
CA GLN A 17 -11.37 3.61 7.36
C GLN A 17 -10.55 3.05 6.21
N ARG A 18 -11.13 2.16 5.43
CA ARG A 18 -10.48 1.71 4.19
C ARG A 18 -10.44 2.84 3.18
N PRO A 19 -9.32 2.99 2.45
CA PRO A 19 -9.29 3.87 1.30
C PRO A 19 -10.47 3.54 0.38
N GLY A 20 -11.22 4.55 -0.02
CA GLY A 20 -12.40 4.37 -0.88
C GLY A 20 -12.06 4.38 -2.35
N LYS A 21 -10.89 4.89 -2.71
CA LYS A 21 -10.41 5.04 -4.09
C LYS A 21 -8.89 5.11 -4.13
N LYS A 22 -8.34 4.96 -5.32
CA LYS A 22 -6.93 5.23 -5.60
C LYS A 22 -6.56 6.65 -5.17
N GLY A 23 -5.35 6.82 -4.64
CA GLY A 23 -4.84 8.09 -4.11
C GLY A 23 -5.28 8.39 -2.68
N GLU A 24 -5.92 7.44 -2.00
CA GLU A 24 -6.21 7.53 -0.57
C GLU A 24 -5.44 6.47 0.20
N ALA A 25 -5.02 6.81 1.41
CA ALA A 25 -4.42 5.88 2.36
C ALA A 25 -5.12 5.94 3.71
N GLY A 26 -5.20 4.79 4.38
CA GLY A 26 -5.58 4.68 5.77
C GLY A 26 -4.34 4.54 6.65
N MET A 27 -4.36 5.16 7.82
CA MET A 27 -3.30 5.05 8.83
C MET A 27 -3.90 4.68 10.18
N TYR A 28 -3.38 3.64 10.78
CA TYR A 28 -3.70 3.25 12.16
C TYR A 28 -2.59 3.71 13.09
N LEU A 29 -2.92 4.56 14.04
CA LEU A 29 -1.97 5.12 15.00
C LEU A 29 -2.63 5.24 16.38
N ARG A 30 -2.00 4.66 17.41
CA ARG A 30 -2.45 4.74 18.81
C ARG A 30 -3.93 4.40 19.00
N GLY A 31 -4.38 3.31 18.39
CA GLY A 31 -5.76 2.83 18.53
C GLY A 31 -6.80 3.58 17.67
N GLN A 32 -6.39 4.45 16.76
CA GLN A 32 -7.28 5.22 15.91
C GLN A 32 -6.90 5.13 14.44
N TRP A 33 -7.93 5.08 13.58
CA TRP A 33 -7.78 5.17 12.14
C TRP A 33 -7.90 6.60 11.64
N TYR A 34 -7.05 6.92 10.69
CA TYR A 34 -7.07 8.17 9.94
C TYR A 34 -7.08 7.84 8.45
N ARG A 35 -7.75 8.66 7.66
CA ARG A 35 -7.73 8.57 6.21
C ARG A 35 -7.25 9.89 5.62
N PHE A 36 -6.38 9.82 4.63
CA PHE A 36 -5.82 10.99 3.99
C PHE A 36 -5.58 10.74 2.49
N ALA A 37 -5.52 11.82 1.71
CA ALA A 37 -5.20 11.77 0.30
C ALA A 37 -3.67 11.80 0.10
N LEU A 38 -3.22 11.06 -0.91
CA LEU A 38 -1.86 11.09 -1.42
C LEU A 38 -1.83 12.03 -2.62
N ALA A 39 -0.92 13.00 -2.62
CA ALA A 39 -0.77 13.92 -3.75
C ALA A 39 -0.19 13.18 -4.96
N CYS A 40 -0.80 13.37 -6.13
CA CYS A 40 -0.37 12.75 -7.37
C CYS A 40 -0.56 13.73 -8.52
N GLU A 41 0.43 13.81 -9.40
CA GLU A 41 0.38 14.60 -10.62
C GLU A 41 0.22 13.68 -11.85
N GLU A 42 -0.54 14.11 -12.84
CA GLU A 42 -0.89 13.28 -13.99
C GLU A 42 0.30 13.00 -14.93
N ASP A 43 1.30 13.90 -14.94
CA ASP A 43 2.50 13.79 -15.76
C ASP A 43 3.59 12.87 -15.18
N TRP A 44 3.39 12.34 -13.96
CA TRP A 44 4.33 11.40 -13.37
C TRP A 44 4.30 10.04 -14.08
N ASP A 45 5.45 9.36 -14.08
CA ASP A 45 5.53 8.02 -14.64
C ASP A 45 4.60 7.03 -13.90
N PRO A 46 4.20 5.91 -14.55
CA PRO A 46 3.25 4.98 -13.96
C PRO A 46 3.65 4.42 -12.60
N VAL A 47 4.95 4.23 -12.33
CA VAL A 47 5.44 3.71 -11.04
C VAL A 47 5.31 4.77 -9.95
N LYS A 48 5.62 6.03 -10.23
CA LYS A 48 5.45 7.13 -9.28
C LYS A 48 4.00 7.37 -8.90
N ARG A 49 3.07 7.11 -9.81
CA ARG A 49 1.62 7.27 -9.57
C ARG A 49 0.98 6.13 -8.78
N LEU A 50 1.71 5.07 -8.47
CA LEU A 50 1.20 3.99 -7.62
C LEU A 50 1.07 4.48 -6.17
N ASP A 51 -0.01 4.12 -5.50
CA ASP A 51 -0.26 4.52 -4.11
C ASP A 51 0.86 4.11 -3.17
N VAL A 52 1.50 2.95 -3.41
CA VAL A 52 2.66 2.49 -2.65
C VAL A 52 3.87 3.40 -2.83
N SER A 53 4.11 3.92 -4.03
CA SER A 53 5.19 4.87 -4.31
C SER A 53 4.90 6.24 -3.69
N LEU A 54 3.65 6.71 -3.80
CA LEU A 54 3.21 7.95 -3.20
C LEU A 54 3.35 7.92 -1.67
N LEU A 55 2.96 6.80 -1.03
CA LEU A 55 3.14 6.62 0.41
C LEU A 55 4.64 6.63 0.80
N GLN A 56 5.49 5.95 0.00
CA GLN A 56 6.93 5.93 0.22
C GLN A 56 7.52 7.35 0.18
N ASP A 57 7.20 8.11 -0.84
CA ASP A 57 7.82 9.41 -1.10
C ASP A 57 7.26 10.52 -0.19
N GLN A 58 6.01 10.42 0.22
CA GLN A 58 5.34 11.48 1.00
C GLN A 58 5.34 11.21 2.51
N ILE A 59 5.39 9.95 2.94
CA ILE A 59 5.29 9.57 4.36
C ILE A 59 6.48 8.75 4.83
N LEU A 60 6.75 7.59 4.22
CA LEU A 60 7.73 6.66 4.78
C LEU A 60 9.14 7.25 4.78
N PHE A 61 9.53 7.91 3.71
CA PHE A 61 10.85 8.54 3.62
C PHE A 61 10.93 9.85 4.44
N PRO A 62 10.09 10.88 4.19
CA PRO A 62 10.27 12.18 4.84
C PRO A 62 9.89 12.21 6.32
N VAL A 63 8.92 11.38 6.74
CA VAL A 63 8.40 11.37 8.13
C VAL A 63 9.06 10.27 8.96
N LEU A 64 9.17 9.05 8.42
CA LEU A 64 9.67 7.89 9.16
C LEU A 64 11.15 7.56 8.86
N GLY A 65 11.76 8.24 7.89
CA GLY A 65 13.16 8.04 7.54
C GLY A 65 13.47 6.68 6.87
N ILE A 66 12.45 6.02 6.31
CA ILE A 66 12.60 4.74 5.62
C ILE A 66 13.01 5.01 4.17
N LYS A 67 14.30 4.83 3.87
CA LYS A 67 14.87 5.09 2.54
C LYS A 67 14.64 3.95 1.55
N ASP A 68 14.82 2.71 1.99
CA ASP A 68 14.60 1.51 1.17
C ASP A 68 13.74 0.51 1.94
N PRO A 69 12.44 0.39 1.59
CA PRO A 69 11.52 -0.53 2.26
C PRO A 69 11.92 -2.00 2.17
N ARG A 70 12.79 -2.38 1.21
CA ARG A 70 13.24 -3.77 1.04
C ARG A 70 14.28 -4.17 2.08
N ARG A 71 15.04 -3.21 2.59
CA ARG A 71 16.20 -3.43 3.47
C ARG A 71 15.97 -2.95 4.88
N ASP A 72 15.03 -2.05 5.10
CA ASP A 72 14.76 -1.48 6.41
C ASP A 72 13.97 -2.48 7.26
N LYS A 73 14.55 -2.87 8.39
CA LYS A 73 13.94 -3.85 9.32
C LYS A 73 12.76 -3.28 10.12
N ARG A 74 12.56 -1.95 10.07
CA ARG A 74 11.45 -1.29 10.77
C ARG A 74 10.13 -1.38 10.04
N ILE A 75 10.12 -1.82 8.78
CA ILE A 75 8.91 -1.99 7.97
C ILE A 75 8.62 -3.45 7.72
N ASP A 76 7.36 -3.82 7.82
CA ASP A 76 6.85 -5.12 7.45
C ASP A 76 5.65 -4.98 6.51
N PHE A 77 5.38 -6.01 5.71
CA PHE A 77 4.33 -6.01 4.70
C PHE A 77 3.32 -7.11 5.01
N ILE A 78 2.06 -6.71 5.08
CA ILE A 78 0.94 -7.62 5.34
C ILE A 78 0.10 -7.73 4.07
N GLY A 79 -0.12 -8.95 3.59
CA GLY A 79 -0.98 -9.19 2.44
C GLY A 79 -2.42 -8.75 2.72
N GLY A 80 -3.05 -8.09 1.76
CA GLY A 80 -4.39 -7.52 1.91
C GLY A 80 -5.49 -8.54 2.25
N ILE A 81 -5.23 -9.83 2.00
CA ILE A 81 -6.13 -10.93 2.38
C ILE A 81 -6.32 -11.06 3.90
N ARG A 82 -5.35 -10.61 4.70
CA ARG A 82 -5.45 -10.63 6.17
C ARG A 82 -6.33 -9.53 6.74
N GLY A 83 -6.70 -8.55 5.93
CA GLY A 83 -7.62 -7.49 6.28
C GLY A 83 -7.07 -6.44 7.25
N MET A 84 -7.96 -5.52 7.61
CA MET A 84 -7.67 -4.39 8.50
C MET A 84 -7.42 -4.84 9.96
N GLU A 85 -8.07 -5.93 10.37
CA GLU A 85 -7.95 -6.47 11.74
C GLU A 85 -6.52 -6.86 12.08
N GLU A 86 -5.78 -7.42 11.12
CA GLU A 86 -4.36 -7.75 11.32
C GLU A 86 -3.51 -6.48 11.46
N LEU A 87 -3.82 -5.41 10.73
CA LEU A 87 -3.14 -4.12 10.90
C LEU A 87 -3.40 -3.52 12.28
N GLU A 88 -4.63 -3.59 12.77
CA GLU A 88 -4.99 -3.14 14.12
C GLU A 88 -4.28 -3.97 15.20
N ARG A 89 -4.30 -5.29 15.04
CA ARG A 89 -3.62 -6.20 15.97
C ARG A 89 -2.13 -5.86 16.05
N ARG A 90 -1.47 -5.70 14.92
CA ARG A 90 -0.05 -5.33 14.86
C ARG A 90 0.20 -3.94 15.41
N GLY A 91 -0.64 -2.96 15.07
CA GLY A 91 -0.54 -1.60 15.59
C GLY A 91 -0.80 -1.46 17.09
N ASN A 92 -1.42 -2.47 17.71
CA ASN A 92 -1.64 -2.52 19.16
C ASN A 92 -0.59 -3.37 19.90
N THR A 93 0.25 -4.12 19.20
CA THR A 93 1.20 -5.07 19.81
C THR A 93 2.66 -4.73 19.53
N ASP A 94 3.06 -4.73 18.27
CA ASP A 94 4.47 -4.70 17.87
C ASP A 94 4.82 -3.61 16.83
N CYS A 95 3.84 -2.83 16.39
CA CYS A 95 4.05 -1.74 15.44
C CYS A 95 3.54 -0.41 15.99
N ASP A 96 4.26 0.67 15.77
CA ASP A 96 3.86 2.03 16.17
C ASP A 96 2.78 2.60 15.25
N VAL A 97 2.83 2.25 13.97
CA VAL A 97 1.90 2.74 12.94
C VAL A 97 1.69 1.68 11.88
N ALA A 98 0.47 1.58 11.35
CA ALA A 98 0.14 0.74 10.21
C ALA A 98 -0.56 1.55 9.12
N PHE A 99 -0.29 1.20 7.86
CA PHE A 99 -0.90 1.84 6.70
C PHE A 99 -1.69 0.84 5.88
N CYS A 100 -2.83 1.28 5.36
CA CYS A 100 -3.64 0.54 4.40
C CYS A 100 -3.77 1.34 3.12
N LEU A 101 -3.49 0.70 1.98
CA LEU A 101 -3.62 1.30 0.66
C LEU A 101 -4.83 0.75 -0.08
N TYR A 102 -5.31 1.51 -1.07
CA TYR A 102 -6.30 1.02 -2.00
C TYR A 102 -5.71 -0.11 -2.86
N PRO A 103 -6.46 -1.17 -3.17
CA PRO A 103 -5.96 -2.26 -4.00
C PRO A 103 -5.48 -1.76 -5.37
N THR A 104 -4.28 -2.18 -5.77
CA THR A 104 -3.73 -1.87 -7.09
C THR A 104 -4.61 -2.48 -8.17
N ALA A 105 -5.04 -1.67 -9.13
CA ALA A 105 -5.85 -2.14 -10.25
C ALA A 105 -4.97 -2.82 -11.32
N MET A 106 -5.56 -3.75 -12.08
CA MET A 106 -4.87 -4.41 -13.21
C MET A 106 -4.38 -3.40 -14.26
N GLY A 107 -5.15 -2.32 -14.50
CA GLY A 107 -4.73 -1.25 -15.41
C GLY A 107 -3.41 -0.60 -15.00
N GLU A 108 -3.21 -0.36 -13.72
CA GLU A 108 -1.95 0.20 -13.21
C GLU A 108 -0.75 -0.73 -13.46
N LEU A 109 -0.98 -2.05 -13.33
CA LEU A 109 0.04 -3.05 -13.62
C LEU A 109 0.39 -3.04 -15.12
N PHE A 110 -0.60 -2.94 -15.99
CA PHE A 110 -0.38 -2.86 -17.43
C PHE A 110 0.34 -1.58 -17.83
N ASP A 111 -0.03 -0.43 -17.26
CA ASP A 111 0.64 0.85 -17.51
C ASP A 111 2.14 0.79 -17.16
N VAL A 112 2.49 0.15 -16.04
CA VAL A 112 3.88 -0.05 -15.64
C VAL A 112 4.61 -0.99 -16.60
N ALA A 113 3.97 -2.10 -17.01
CA ALA A 113 4.55 -3.07 -17.93
C ALA A 113 4.75 -2.47 -19.33
N ASP A 114 3.78 -1.75 -19.86
CA ASP A 114 3.84 -1.10 -21.17
C ASP A 114 4.92 -0.01 -21.22
N ALA A 115 5.15 0.66 -20.09
CA ALA A 115 6.27 1.60 -19.95
C ALA A 115 7.65 0.94 -19.80
N GLY A 116 7.72 -0.40 -19.77
CA GLY A 116 8.96 -1.14 -19.56
C GLY A 116 9.56 -0.98 -18.16
N LEU A 117 8.74 -0.59 -17.19
CA LEU A 117 9.14 -0.35 -15.80
C LEU A 117 8.83 -1.56 -14.92
N LEU A 118 9.38 -1.57 -13.71
CA LEU A 118 9.16 -2.63 -12.73
C LEU A 118 8.26 -2.14 -11.59
N MET A 119 7.36 -3.01 -11.16
CA MET A 119 6.54 -2.76 -9.97
C MET A 119 7.42 -2.65 -8.71
N PRO A 120 7.06 -1.77 -7.77
CA PRO A 120 7.69 -1.74 -6.46
C PRO A 120 7.60 -3.10 -5.75
N PRO A 121 8.57 -3.46 -4.91
CA PRO A 121 8.55 -4.75 -4.22
C PRO A 121 7.34 -4.88 -3.30
N LYS A 122 6.75 -6.09 -3.27
CA LYS A 122 5.61 -6.44 -2.42
C LYS A 122 4.37 -5.54 -2.57
N SER A 123 4.23 -4.89 -3.72
CA SER A 123 3.10 -4.01 -4.03
C SER A 123 1.88 -4.75 -4.58
N THR A 124 2.06 -6.01 -5.01
CA THR A 124 1.00 -6.84 -5.57
C THR A 124 0.99 -8.23 -4.95
N TRP A 125 -0.19 -8.84 -4.91
CA TRP A 125 -0.38 -10.22 -4.50
C TRP A 125 -1.20 -10.94 -5.56
N PHE A 126 -0.63 -12.00 -6.12
CA PHE A 126 -1.30 -12.86 -7.07
C PHE A 126 -1.69 -14.18 -6.42
N GLU A 127 -2.92 -14.62 -6.63
CA GLU A 127 -3.41 -15.90 -6.14
C GLU A 127 -4.27 -16.57 -7.23
N PRO A 128 -4.03 -17.85 -7.54
CA PRO A 128 -2.94 -18.67 -7.02
C PRO A 128 -1.56 -18.22 -7.53
N LYS A 129 -0.53 -18.45 -6.74
CA LYS A 129 0.85 -18.17 -7.17
C LYS A 129 1.24 -19.06 -8.32
N LEU A 130 1.82 -18.49 -9.36
CA LEU A 130 2.42 -19.26 -10.46
C LEU A 130 3.56 -20.13 -9.93
N ARG A 131 3.57 -21.40 -10.33
CA ARG A 131 4.63 -22.33 -9.99
C ARG A 131 5.66 -22.37 -11.12
N SER A 132 6.94 -22.26 -10.77
CA SER A 132 8.03 -22.41 -11.71
C SER A 132 8.15 -23.86 -12.18
N GLY A 133 8.46 -24.05 -13.47
CA GLY A 133 8.72 -25.39 -14.04
C GLY A 133 7.47 -26.24 -14.32
N LEU A 134 6.26 -25.70 -14.15
CA LEU A 134 5.03 -26.42 -14.46
C LEU A 134 4.82 -26.59 -15.97
N LEU A 135 5.24 -25.60 -16.75
CA LEU A 135 5.21 -25.60 -18.21
C LEU A 135 6.57 -25.13 -18.74
N ILE A 136 7.17 -25.94 -19.62
CA ILE A 136 8.42 -25.61 -20.31
C ILE A 136 8.17 -25.72 -21.80
N HIS A 137 8.32 -24.61 -22.54
CA HIS A 137 8.30 -24.58 -23.99
C HIS A 137 9.72 -24.33 -24.51
N LYS A 138 10.26 -25.29 -25.27
CA LYS A 138 11.52 -25.09 -25.97
C LYS A 138 11.29 -24.28 -27.25
N LEU A 139 11.96 -23.16 -27.39
CA LEU A 139 12.04 -22.44 -28.64
C LEU A 139 13.03 -23.18 -29.55
N GLN A 140 12.57 -23.51 -30.78
CA GLN A 140 13.41 -24.06 -31.83
C GLN A 140 14.17 -22.96 -32.54
#